data_43aa802abcb2ce11d196f8e43c611ed9
#
_entry.id   43aa802abcb2ce11d196f8e43c611ed9
#
_cell.length_a   1.000
_cell.length_b   1.000
_cell.length_c   1.000
_cell.angle_alpha   90.00
_cell.angle_beta   90.00
_cell.angle_gamma   90.00
#
_symmetry.space_group_name_H-M   'P 1'
#
loop_
_entity.id
_entity.type
_entity.pdbx_description
1 polymer ?
#
loop_
_entity_poly.entity_id
_entity_poly.type
_entity_poly.pdbx_seq_one_letter_code
_entity_poly.pdbx_strand_id
1 'polypeptide(L)'
;MTRIIILAAGKGTRMNSDLPKVLVPLHGRPMIKYLMDSVVAAQVDPRPIIIVSPENKEIISQELKNYNVDYAIQEQQLGTGHAVACAQAVLAKESEPIDNIIVLYGDHPFLKSDSIKKFSKLNPETLTIMPTVLPDFNGWHRNFYHWGRIIRGADGEVEKIIEFKDASAEEKLITELNPGFMCFNYDWLFKNIKTLQNDNTQKEYYLTDMVKIAFSEGRKVGTVNIEPQEAMGINSQEELMIAESLLN
;
A
#
# COMPACT_ATOMS: atom_id res chain seq x y z
N MET A 1 18.84 -5.27 6.10
CA MET A 1 17.80 -6.12 5.41
C MET A 1 16.56 -5.33 5.05
N THR A 2 15.72 -5.83 4.12
CA THR A 2 14.40 -5.23 3.80
C THR A 2 13.29 -5.93 4.58
N ARG A 3 12.37 -5.19 5.21
CA ARG A 3 11.18 -5.73 5.84
C ARG A 3 9.93 -5.28 5.08
N ILE A 4 8.90 -6.12 5.07
CA ILE A 4 7.62 -5.86 4.39
C ILE A 4 6.51 -5.64 5.43
N ILE A 5 5.75 -4.56 5.28
CA ILE A 5 4.56 -4.26 6.06
C ILE A 5 3.34 -4.38 5.13
N ILE A 6 2.34 -5.16 5.53
CA ILE A 6 1.09 -5.35 4.77
C ILE A 6 -0.06 -4.74 5.57
N LEU A 7 -0.72 -3.74 5.01
CA LEU A 7 -1.86 -3.08 5.65
C LEU A 7 -3.13 -3.90 5.46
N ALA A 8 -3.72 -4.35 6.58
CA ALA A 8 -4.91 -5.19 6.62
C ALA A 8 -5.93 -4.76 7.71
N ALA A 9 -5.73 -3.59 8.35
CA ALA A 9 -6.58 -3.11 9.45
C ALA A 9 -7.89 -2.43 8.99
N GLY A 10 -8.07 -2.18 7.69
CA GLY A 10 -9.20 -1.43 7.14
C GLY A 10 -10.53 -2.15 7.33
N LYS A 11 -11.61 -1.39 7.65
CA LYS A 11 -12.96 -1.92 7.88
C LYS A 11 -13.66 -2.47 6.64
N GLY A 12 -13.32 -1.95 5.44
CA GLY A 12 -13.87 -2.45 4.17
C GLY A 12 -15.38 -2.28 4.02
N THR A 13 -15.97 -1.22 4.56
CA THR A 13 -17.42 -1.00 4.60
C THR A 13 -18.13 -1.06 3.24
N ARG A 14 -17.40 -0.73 2.15
CA ARG A 14 -17.92 -0.79 0.76
C ARG A 14 -18.03 -2.21 0.19
N MET A 15 -17.47 -3.21 0.89
CA MET A 15 -17.54 -4.61 0.43
C MET A 15 -18.87 -5.28 0.75
N ASN A 16 -19.73 -4.66 1.59
CA ASN A 16 -21.01 -5.25 2.04
C ASN A 16 -20.85 -6.71 2.49
N SER A 17 -19.83 -6.97 3.31
CA SER A 17 -19.46 -8.30 3.79
C SER A 17 -19.18 -8.23 5.30
N ASP A 18 -19.54 -9.29 6.02
CA ASP A 18 -19.21 -9.45 7.43
C ASP A 18 -17.72 -9.81 7.63
N LEU A 19 -17.02 -10.19 6.57
CA LEU A 19 -15.60 -10.48 6.61
C LEU A 19 -14.77 -9.19 6.50
N PRO A 20 -13.60 -9.13 7.16
CA PRO A 20 -12.60 -8.12 6.86
C PRO A 20 -12.31 -8.06 5.36
N LYS A 21 -12.15 -6.85 4.80
CA LYS A 21 -11.99 -6.64 3.35
C LYS A 21 -10.97 -7.60 2.72
N VAL A 22 -9.82 -7.75 3.33
CA VAL A 22 -8.71 -8.58 2.82
C VAL A 22 -9.01 -10.08 2.82
N LEU A 23 -10.06 -10.51 3.55
CA LEU A 23 -10.54 -11.89 3.60
C LEU A 23 -11.72 -12.17 2.68
N VAL A 24 -12.29 -11.15 2.03
CA VAL A 24 -13.34 -11.38 1.03
C VAL A 24 -12.77 -12.27 -0.07
N PRO A 25 -13.47 -13.36 -0.44
CA PRO A 25 -12.93 -14.31 -1.39
C PRO A 25 -12.96 -13.77 -2.82
N LEU A 26 -11.86 -13.95 -3.53
CA LEU A 26 -11.69 -13.79 -4.96
C LEU A 26 -11.55 -15.22 -5.53
N HIS A 27 -12.48 -15.66 -6.38
CA HIS A 27 -12.57 -17.07 -6.82
C HIS A 27 -12.46 -18.08 -5.65
N GLY A 28 -13.20 -17.82 -4.57
CA GLY A 28 -13.27 -18.73 -3.43
C GLY A 28 -12.04 -18.72 -2.50
N ARG A 29 -11.05 -17.84 -2.73
CA ARG A 29 -9.84 -17.72 -1.92
C ARG A 29 -9.68 -16.31 -1.37
N PRO A 30 -9.39 -16.09 -0.05
CA PRO A 30 -9.16 -14.77 0.53
C PRO A 30 -8.13 -13.94 -0.26
N MET A 31 -8.45 -12.66 -0.56
CA MET A 31 -7.59 -11.78 -1.36
C MET A 31 -6.17 -11.66 -0.82
N ILE A 32 -6.01 -11.53 0.49
CA ILE A 32 -4.69 -11.40 1.11
C ILE A 32 -3.77 -12.61 0.81
N LYS A 33 -4.32 -13.81 0.59
CA LYS A 33 -3.52 -15.00 0.31
C LYS A 33 -2.85 -14.96 -1.07
N TYR A 34 -3.44 -14.30 -2.05
CA TYR A 34 -2.78 -14.06 -3.35
C TYR A 34 -1.55 -13.18 -3.17
N LEU A 35 -1.70 -12.07 -2.43
CA LEU A 35 -0.57 -11.20 -2.12
C LEU A 35 0.50 -11.94 -1.30
N MET A 36 0.10 -12.71 -0.28
CA MET A 36 1.03 -13.48 0.55
C MET A 36 1.85 -14.48 -0.27
N ASP A 37 1.26 -15.16 -1.25
CA ASP A 37 2.01 -16.05 -2.13
C ASP A 37 3.05 -15.28 -2.94
N SER A 38 2.70 -14.11 -3.47
CA SER A 38 3.65 -13.25 -4.17
C SER A 38 4.78 -12.76 -3.27
N VAL A 39 4.48 -12.40 -2.02
CA VAL A 39 5.46 -11.98 -1.01
C VAL A 39 6.40 -13.14 -0.67
N VAL A 40 5.88 -14.34 -0.43
CA VAL A 40 6.70 -15.55 -0.17
C VAL A 40 7.57 -15.89 -1.39
N ALA A 41 7.01 -15.87 -2.59
CA ALA A 41 7.75 -16.15 -3.83
C ALA A 41 8.81 -15.07 -4.13
N ALA A 42 8.64 -13.86 -3.66
CA ALA A 42 9.63 -12.79 -3.79
C ALA A 42 10.89 -13.05 -2.97
N GLN A 43 10.83 -13.79 -1.87
CA GLN A 43 11.96 -14.10 -0.98
C GLN A 43 12.71 -12.85 -0.47
N VAL A 44 11.98 -11.76 -0.25
CA VAL A 44 12.54 -10.47 0.23
C VAL A 44 12.52 -10.39 1.75
N ASP A 45 11.39 -10.78 2.35
CA ASP A 45 11.18 -10.80 3.79
C ASP A 45 10.58 -12.16 4.18
N PRO A 46 11.30 -12.99 4.98
CA PRO A 46 10.80 -14.30 5.38
C PRO A 46 9.66 -14.23 6.40
N ARG A 47 9.41 -13.06 7.00
CA ARG A 47 8.43 -12.87 8.08
C ARG A 47 7.77 -11.48 8.02
N PRO A 48 6.99 -11.18 6.96
CA PRO A 48 6.35 -9.87 6.81
C PRO A 48 5.41 -9.54 7.97
N ILE A 49 5.22 -8.25 8.23
CA ILE A 49 4.38 -7.74 9.31
C ILE A 49 2.99 -7.41 8.76
N ILE A 50 1.96 -8.02 9.32
CA ILE A 50 0.57 -7.74 8.97
C ILE A 50 0.00 -6.73 9.98
N ILE A 51 -0.43 -5.57 9.50
CA ILE A 51 -1.13 -4.58 10.34
C ILE A 51 -2.60 -4.94 10.39
N VAL A 52 -3.09 -5.22 11.58
CA VAL A 52 -4.47 -5.64 11.83
C VAL A 52 -5.16 -4.71 12.83
N SER A 53 -6.48 -4.66 12.82
CA SER A 53 -7.25 -4.05 13.92
C SER A 53 -7.50 -5.09 15.03
N PRO A 54 -7.83 -4.65 16.28
CA PRO A 54 -8.21 -5.58 17.33
C PRO A 54 -9.34 -6.52 16.92
N GLU A 55 -10.33 -5.99 16.17
CA GLU A 55 -11.54 -6.73 15.77
C GLU A 55 -11.24 -7.82 14.72
N ASN A 56 -10.26 -7.58 13.83
CA ASN A 56 -10.01 -8.51 12.73
C ASN A 56 -8.76 -9.38 12.91
N LYS A 57 -7.97 -9.16 13.97
CA LYS A 57 -6.73 -9.90 14.25
C LYS A 57 -6.93 -11.40 14.28
N GLU A 58 -7.91 -11.87 15.06
CA GLU A 58 -8.12 -13.31 15.27
C GLU A 58 -8.45 -14.02 13.95
N ILE A 59 -9.41 -13.50 13.20
CA ILE A 59 -9.85 -14.12 11.95
C ILE A 59 -8.75 -14.06 10.87
N ILE A 60 -7.99 -12.95 10.76
CA ILE A 60 -6.88 -12.85 9.83
C ILE A 60 -5.75 -13.81 10.21
N SER A 61 -5.42 -13.91 11.51
CA SER A 61 -4.37 -14.82 11.97
C SER A 61 -4.72 -16.29 11.72
N GLN A 62 -5.97 -16.67 11.88
CA GLN A 62 -6.45 -18.03 11.56
C GLN A 62 -6.32 -18.32 10.07
N GLU A 63 -6.65 -17.39 9.19
CA GLU A 63 -6.53 -17.55 7.75
C GLU A 63 -5.07 -17.61 7.28
N LEU A 64 -4.17 -16.89 7.95
CA LEU A 64 -2.75 -16.84 7.62
C LEU A 64 -1.88 -17.80 8.43
N LYS A 65 -2.46 -18.74 9.18
CA LYS A 65 -1.71 -19.66 10.07
C LYS A 65 -0.61 -20.49 9.41
N ASN A 66 -0.68 -20.69 8.09
CA ASN A 66 0.32 -21.42 7.32
C ASN A 66 1.43 -20.52 6.74
N TYR A 67 1.36 -19.22 6.97
CA TYR A 67 2.39 -18.26 6.59
C TYR A 67 3.19 -17.85 7.83
N ASN A 68 4.50 -17.67 7.64
CA ASN A 68 5.36 -17.14 8.70
C ASN A 68 5.25 -15.62 8.70
N VAL A 69 4.48 -15.04 9.62
CA VAL A 69 4.19 -13.60 9.69
C VAL A 69 4.24 -13.07 11.12
N ASP A 70 4.57 -11.81 11.27
CA ASP A 70 4.36 -11.04 12.51
C ASP A 70 3.07 -10.22 12.41
N TYR A 71 2.55 -9.79 13.56
CA TYR A 71 1.37 -8.93 13.64
C TYR A 71 1.67 -7.66 14.43
N ALA A 72 1.20 -6.51 13.93
CA ALA A 72 1.12 -5.28 14.69
C ALA A 72 -0.33 -4.79 14.70
N ILE A 73 -0.78 -4.28 15.86
CA ILE A 73 -2.17 -3.87 16.05
C ILE A 73 -2.29 -2.36 15.84
N GLN A 74 -3.19 -1.95 14.96
CA GLN A 74 -3.64 -0.59 14.83
C GLN A 74 -4.93 -0.43 15.65
N GLU A 75 -4.81 0.04 16.90
CA GLU A 75 -5.95 0.18 17.82
C GLU A 75 -7.01 1.16 17.31
N GLN A 76 -6.59 2.23 16.67
CA GLN A 76 -7.47 3.23 16.06
C GLN A 76 -7.08 3.40 14.59
N GLN A 77 -8.06 3.31 13.69
CA GLN A 77 -7.83 3.46 12.24
C GLN A 77 -7.69 4.94 11.87
N LEU A 78 -6.55 5.54 12.21
CA LEU A 78 -6.26 6.95 11.97
C LEU A 78 -5.54 7.22 10.63
N GLY A 79 -5.59 6.27 9.71
CA GLY A 79 -4.98 6.38 8.39
C GLY A 79 -3.79 5.46 8.18
N THR A 80 -3.27 5.46 6.94
CA THR A 80 -2.22 4.54 6.48
C THR A 80 -0.85 4.84 7.08
N GLY A 81 -0.52 6.12 7.32
CA GLY A 81 0.70 6.51 8.02
C GLY A 81 0.71 6.03 9.47
N HIS A 82 -0.43 6.18 10.17
CA HIS A 82 -0.58 5.63 11.52
C HIS A 82 -0.44 4.10 11.54
N ALA A 83 -1.00 3.40 10.55
CA ALA A 83 -0.87 1.95 10.44
C ALA A 83 0.59 1.51 10.34
N VAL A 84 1.39 2.17 9.48
CA VAL A 84 2.83 1.89 9.34
C VAL A 84 3.58 2.19 10.64
N ALA A 85 3.27 3.28 11.33
CA ALA A 85 3.89 3.62 12.61
C ALA A 85 3.68 2.53 13.68
N CYS A 86 2.54 1.82 13.66
CA CYS A 86 2.27 0.71 14.58
C CYS A 86 3.24 -0.47 14.43
N ALA A 87 3.90 -0.62 13.27
CA ALA A 87 4.90 -1.68 13.07
C ALA A 87 6.21 -1.42 13.82
N GLN A 88 6.50 -0.18 14.27
CA GLN A 88 7.79 0.19 14.86
C GLN A 88 8.17 -0.69 16.07
N ALA A 89 7.20 -1.05 16.92
CA ALA A 89 7.46 -1.88 18.09
C ALA A 89 7.82 -3.35 17.74
N VAL A 90 7.35 -3.84 16.60
CA VAL A 90 7.71 -5.18 16.08
C VAL A 90 9.10 -5.11 15.46
N LEU A 91 9.36 -4.11 14.62
CA LEU A 91 10.64 -3.90 13.93
C LEU A 91 11.80 -3.67 14.92
N ALA A 92 11.54 -3.02 16.06
CA ALA A 92 12.54 -2.78 17.10
C ALA A 92 13.07 -4.07 17.77
N LYS A 93 12.44 -5.22 17.53
CA LYS A 93 12.88 -6.52 18.06
C LYS A 93 13.83 -7.25 17.10
N GLU A 94 14.06 -6.72 15.91
CA GLU A 94 15.00 -7.32 14.95
C GLU A 94 16.43 -7.17 15.44
N SER A 95 17.21 -8.26 15.31
CA SER A 95 18.63 -8.29 15.66
C SER A 95 19.51 -7.75 14.55
N GLU A 96 19.07 -7.83 13.31
CA GLU A 96 19.79 -7.37 12.13
C GLU A 96 19.37 -5.95 11.74
N PRO A 97 20.29 -5.12 11.25
CA PRO A 97 19.93 -3.79 10.77
C PRO A 97 18.90 -3.83 9.65
N ILE A 98 17.88 -2.98 9.75
CA ILE A 98 16.86 -2.80 8.72
C ILE A 98 17.27 -1.60 7.87
N ASP A 99 17.44 -1.83 6.57
CA ASP A 99 17.77 -0.76 5.61
C ASP A 99 16.50 -0.14 5.02
N ASN A 100 15.55 -0.99 4.64
CA ASN A 100 14.35 -0.57 3.91
C ASN A 100 13.08 -1.19 4.45
N ILE A 101 11.99 -0.44 4.30
CA ILE A 101 10.61 -0.88 4.56
C ILE A 101 9.81 -0.82 3.27
N ILE A 102 9.24 -1.93 2.84
CA ILE A 102 8.25 -1.98 1.78
C ILE A 102 6.87 -2.02 2.41
N VAL A 103 5.98 -1.11 1.99
CA VAL A 103 4.58 -1.08 2.41
C VAL A 103 3.69 -1.55 1.27
N LEU A 104 2.88 -2.57 1.54
CA LEU A 104 1.91 -3.16 0.63
C LEU A 104 0.50 -3.15 1.26
N TYR A 105 -0.51 -3.39 0.47
CA TYR A 105 -1.91 -3.42 0.91
C TYR A 105 -2.52 -4.80 0.67
N GLY A 106 -3.15 -5.38 1.69
CA GLY A 106 -3.68 -6.74 1.67
C GLY A 106 -4.83 -6.99 0.67
N ASP A 107 -5.36 -5.94 0.08
CA ASP A 107 -6.44 -5.95 -0.92
C ASP A 107 -5.95 -5.81 -2.37
N HIS A 108 -4.65 -5.99 -2.63
CA HIS A 108 -4.05 -5.97 -3.97
C HIS A 108 -3.59 -7.39 -4.37
N PRO A 109 -4.49 -8.26 -4.81
CA PRO A 109 -4.19 -9.68 -5.05
C PRO A 109 -3.33 -9.96 -6.28
N PHE A 110 -3.18 -8.98 -7.20
CA PHE A 110 -2.50 -9.17 -8.48
C PHE A 110 -1.03 -8.76 -8.48
N LEU A 111 -0.52 -8.17 -7.38
CA LEU A 111 0.88 -7.75 -7.32
C LEU A 111 1.81 -8.95 -7.44
N LYS A 112 2.72 -8.92 -8.42
CA LYS A 112 3.62 -10.02 -8.75
C LYS A 112 4.88 -10.05 -7.89
N SER A 113 5.39 -11.25 -7.64
CA SER A 113 6.64 -11.46 -6.90
C SER A 113 7.84 -10.76 -7.53
N ASP A 114 7.91 -10.72 -8.88
CA ASP A 114 9.02 -10.05 -9.58
C ASP A 114 9.00 -8.54 -9.39
N SER A 115 7.80 -7.94 -9.30
CA SER A 115 7.66 -6.50 -9.00
C SER A 115 8.10 -6.20 -7.57
N ILE A 116 7.75 -7.05 -6.60
CA ILE A 116 8.24 -6.94 -5.21
C ILE A 116 9.77 -7.07 -5.15
N LYS A 117 10.36 -8.05 -5.88
CA LYS A 117 11.82 -8.24 -5.97
C LYS A 117 12.53 -7.03 -6.58
N LYS A 118 11.99 -6.47 -7.66
CA LYS A 118 12.56 -5.26 -8.26
C LYS A 118 12.53 -4.10 -7.26
N PHE A 119 11.41 -3.94 -6.59
CA PHE A 119 11.18 -2.86 -5.63
C PHE A 119 12.17 -2.93 -4.45
N SER A 120 12.43 -4.13 -3.92
CA SER A 120 13.36 -4.33 -2.80
C SER A 120 14.82 -4.00 -3.11
N LYS A 121 15.20 -3.98 -4.42
CA LYS A 121 16.58 -3.71 -4.86
C LYS A 121 16.90 -2.23 -5.03
N LEU A 122 15.90 -1.36 -4.92
CA LEU A 122 16.08 0.06 -5.24
C LEU A 122 16.87 0.83 -4.18
N ASN A 123 16.86 0.35 -2.95
CA ASN A 123 17.59 0.91 -1.81
C ASN A 123 17.52 2.46 -1.76
N PRO A 124 16.34 3.06 -1.60
CA PRO A 124 16.17 4.51 -1.68
C PRO A 124 16.87 5.23 -0.53
N GLU A 125 17.39 6.44 -0.78
CA GLU A 125 17.86 7.33 0.29
C GLU A 125 16.71 7.85 1.16
N THR A 126 15.51 7.96 0.59
CA THR A 126 14.27 8.40 1.26
C THR A 126 13.13 7.44 0.97
N LEU A 127 12.52 7.56 -0.21
CA LEU A 127 11.45 6.67 -0.65
C LEU A 127 11.43 6.51 -2.19
N THR A 128 10.86 5.39 -2.58
CA THR A 128 10.47 5.08 -3.96
C THR A 128 9.00 4.65 -3.96
N ILE A 129 8.24 5.08 -4.94
CA ILE A 129 6.84 4.69 -5.15
C ILE A 129 6.71 3.79 -6.38
N MET A 130 5.60 3.05 -6.45
CA MET A 130 5.30 2.13 -7.54
C MET A 130 4.04 2.58 -8.28
N PRO A 131 4.14 3.61 -9.17
CA PRO A 131 2.99 4.12 -9.88
C PRO A 131 2.50 3.17 -10.97
N THR A 132 1.25 3.41 -11.42
CA THR A 132 0.72 2.88 -12.66
C THR A 132 0.20 4.02 -13.52
N VAL A 133 0.33 3.87 -14.85
CA VAL A 133 -0.16 4.86 -15.81
C VAL A 133 -1.27 4.23 -16.64
N LEU A 134 -2.45 4.83 -16.61
CA LEU A 134 -3.59 4.38 -17.40
C LEU A 134 -3.66 5.12 -18.73
N PRO A 135 -4.17 4.48 -19.80
CA PRO A 135 -4.47 5.19 -21.05
C PRO A 135 -5.66 6.15 -20.89
N ASP A 136 -6.62 5.78 -20.05
CA ASP A 136 -7.84 6.53 -19.75
C ASP A 136 -8.55 5.90 -18.53
N PHE A 137 -9.77 6.40 -18.21
CA PHE A 137 -10.65 5.85 -17.17
C PHE A 137 -11.87 5.09 -17.75
N ASN A 138 -11.76 4.54 -18.96
CA ASN A 138 -12.83 3.77 -19.58
C ASN A 138 -12.77 2.28 -19.22
N GLY A 139 -13.88 1.57 -19.45
CA GLY A 139 -13.95 0.14 -19.17
C GLY A 139 -13.60 -0.20 -17.71
N TRP A 140 -12.77 -1.21 -17.52
CA TRP A 140 -12.34 -1.63 -16.19
C TRP A 140 -11.38 -0.64 -15.52
N HIS A 141 -10.73 0.27 -16.27
CA HIS A 141 -9.87 1.33 -15.71
C HIS A 141 -10.65 2.33 -14.87
N ARG A 142 -11.99 2.42 -14.99
CA ARG A 142 -12.82 3.28 -14.13
C ARG A 142 -12.67 2.99 -12.64
N ASN A 143 -12.25 1.78 -12.26
CA ASN A 143 -12.01 1.39 -10.87
C ASN A 143 -10.89 2.21 -10.22
N PHE A 144 -9.97 2.72 -11.02
CA PHE A 144 -8.88 3.55 -10.56
C PHE A 144 -9.24 5.03 -10.43
N TYR A 145 -10.45 5.43 -10.86
CA TYR A 145 -10.82 6.85 -10.90
C TYR A 145 -10.75 7.54 -9.53
N HIS A 146 -10.97 6.82 -8.46
CA HIS A 146 -10.96 7.35 -7.09
C HIS A 146 -9.60 7.21 -6.38
N TRP A 147 -8.54 6.90 -7.11
CA TRP A 147 -7.20 6.73 -6.54
C TRP A 147 -6.44 8.05 -6.44
N GLY A 148 -5.36 8.07 -5.65
CA GLY A 148 -4.45 9.21 -5.55
C GLY A 148 -3.73 9.48 -6.87
N ARG A 149 -3.54 10.76 -7.17
CA ARG A 149 -2.85 11.26 -8.38
C ARG A 149 -1.42 11.60 -8.05
N ILE A 150 -0.49 11.22 -8.92
CA ILE A 150 0.91 11.61 -8.80
C ILE A 150 1.10 12.94 -9.51
N ILE A 151 1.56 13.93 -8.76
CA ILE A 151 1.82 15.27 -9.28
C ILE A 151 3.32 15.40 -9.50
N ARG A 152 3.69 15.76 -10.73
CA ARG A 152 5.07 16.02 -11.11
C ARG A 152 5.31 17.50 -11.34
N GLY A 153 6.48 17.97 -10.97
CA GLY A 153 6.97 19.32 -11.29
C GLY A 153 7.33 19.48 -12.76
N ALA A 154 7.69 20.71 -13.14
CA ALA A 154 8.12 21.03 -14.50
C ALA A 154 9.40 20.28 -14.93
N ASP A 155 10.20 19.82 -13.98
CA ASP A 155 11.40 19.02 -14.18
C ASP A 155 11.11 17.51 -14.27
N GLY A 156 9.84 17.09 -14.14
CA GLY A 156 9.40 15.70 -14.16
C GLY A 156 9.57 14.96 -12.83
N GLU A 157 10.11 15.57 -11.78
CA GLU A 157 10.25 14.97 -10.47
C GLU A 157 8.89 14.89 -9.75
N VAL A 158 8.72 13.88 -8.90
CA VAL A 158 7.48 13.72 -8.11
C VAL A 158 7.48 14.71 -6.95
N GLU A 159 6.50 15.61 -6.94
CA GLU A 159 6.34 16.63 -5.89
C GLU A 159 5.43 16.16 -4.76
N LYS A 160 4.31 15.55 -5.09
CA LYS A 160 3.30 15.08 -4.13
C LYS A 160 2.42 13.99 -4.74
N ILE A 161 1.76 13.26 -3.87
CA ILE A 161 0.58 12.46 -4.19
C ILE A 161 -0.62 13.19 -3.58
N ILE A 162 -1.67 13.42 -4.38
CA ILE A 162 -2.91 14.01 -3.89
C ILE A 162 -4.02 12.97 -3.91
N GLU A 163 -4.66 12.76 -2.78
CA GLU A 163 -5.79 11.84 -2.68
C GLU A 163 -6.99 12.39 -3.45
N PHE A 164 -7.79 11.51 -4.05
CA PHE A 164 -8.91 11.90 -4.92
C PHE A 164 -9.87 12.92 -4.28
N LYS A 165 -10.14 12.79 -2.98
CA LYS A 165 -11.06 13.66 -2.26
C LYS A 165 -10.53 15.08 -2.06
N ASP A 166 -9.20 15.23 -2.12
CA ASP A 166 -8.51 16.50 -1.93
C ASP A 166 -8.02 17.09 -3.28
N ALA A 167 -8.19 16.36 -4.40
CA ALA A 167 -7.74 16.76 -5.73
C ALA A 167 -8.71 17.76 -6.40
N SER A 168 -8.16 18.73 -7.15
CA SER A 168 -8.91 19.64 -8.02
C SER A 168 -9.55 18.91 -9.20
N ALA A 169 -10.38 19.61 -9.98
CA ALA A 169 -10.99 19.04 -11.19
C ALA A 169 -9.94 18.67 -12.24
N GLU A 170 -8.91 19.50 -12.40
CA GLU A 170 -7.80 19.28 -13.32
C GLU A 170 -6.91 18.11 -12.85
N GLU A 171 -6.58 18.07 -11.56
CA GLU A 171 -5.79 16.98 -10.97
C GLU A 171 -6.48 15.63 -11.11
N LYS A 172 -7.81 15.57 -11.04
CA LYS A 172 -8.60 14.34 -11.25
C LYS A 172 -8.48 13.74 -12.65
N LEU A 173 -8.04 14.52 -13.64
CA LEU A 173 -7.82 14.04 -15.00
C LEU A 173 -6.46 13.35 -15.19
N ILE A 174 -5.55 13.47 -14.25
CA ILE A 174 -4.23 12.83 -14.30
C ILE A 174 -4.41 11.31 -14.25
N THR A 175 -3.76 10.61 -15.18
CA THR A 175 -3.81 9.15 -15.31
C THR A 175 -2.62 8.42 -14.72
N GLU A 176 -1.64 9.13 -14.18
CA GLU A 176 -0.56 8.55 -13.36
C GLU A 176 -1.04 8.45 -11.91
N LEU A 177 -1.17 7.21 -11.44
CA LEU A 177 -1.87 6.89 -10.21
C LEU A 177 -0.96 6.18 -9.21
N ASN A 178 -1.29 6.38 -7.93
CA ASN A 178 -0.62 5.74 -6.82
C ASN A 178 -1.44 4.55 -6.29
N PRO A 179 -1.00 3.30 -6.48
CA PRO A 179 -1.60 2.12 -5.85
C PRO A 179 -1.36 2.05 -4.34
N GLY A 180 -0.43 2.86 -3.83
CA GLY A 180 -0.05 2.87 -2.42
C GLY A 180 1.25 2.12 -2.10
N PHE A 181 1.83 1.38 -3.05
CA PHE A 181 3.07 0.66 -2.79
C PHE A 181 4.26 1.59 -2.67
N MET A 182 4.95 1.53 -1.54
CA MET A 182 6.06 2.42 -1.22
C MET A 182 7.21 1.64 -0.59
N CYS A 183 8.44 1.98 -0.99
CA CYS A 183 9.67 1.50 -0.36
C CYS A 183 10.39 2.68 0.26
N PHE A 184 10.64 2.61 1.55
CA PHE A 184 11.27 3.66 2.33
C PHE A 184 12.64 3.24 2.85
N ASN A 185 13.56 4.18 2.95
CA ASN A 185 14.67 4.04 3.88
C ASN A 185 14.13 3.98 5.31
N TYR A 186 14.60 3.03 6.12
CA TYR A 186 14.10 2.77 7.47
C TYR A 186 14.24 3.99 8.39
N ASP A 187 15.45 4.54 8.48
CA ASP A 187 15.75 5.65 9.39
C ASP A 187 14.98 6.91 8.99
N TRP A 188 14.93 7.20 7.68
CA TRP A 188 14.19 8.34 7.18
C TRP A 188 12.69 8.20 7.44
N LEU A 189 12.11 7.02 7.22
CA LEU A 189 10.69 6.75 7.49
C LEU A 189 10.34 7.03 8.95
N PHE A 190 11.03 6.37 9.89
CA PHE A 190 10.67 6.46 11.32
C PHE A 190 11.08 7.78 11.97
N LYS A 191 11.98 8.55 11.37
CA LYS A 191 12.23 9.93 11.71
C LYS A 191 11.04 10.82 11.34
N ASN A 192 10.50 10.67 10.14
CA ASN A 192 9.55 11.60 9.54
C ASN A 192 8.07 11.20 9.73
N ILE A 193 7.74 9.91 9.88
CA ILE A 193 6.34 9.45 9.98
C ILE A 193 5.57 10.10 11.14
N LYS A 194 6.27 10.50 12.19
CA LYS A 194 5.71 11.19 13.38
C LYS A 194 5.33 12.65 13.11
N THR A 195 5.78 13.22 11.99
CA THR A 195 5.49 14.61 11.59
C THR A 195 4.26 14.70 10.69
N LEU A 196 3.71 13.58 10.25
CA LEU A 196 2.49 13.55 9.46
C LEU A 196 1.37 14.32 10.17
N GLN A 197 0.62 15.08 9.38
CA GLN A 197 -0.56 15.83 9.83
C GLN A 197 -1.82 15.14 9.30
N ASN A 198 -2.96 15.45 9.91
CA ASN A 198 -4.27 14.95 9.46
C ASN A 198 -5.20 16.08 8.99
N ASP A 199 -4.62 17.16 8.49
CA ASP A 199 -5.33 18.31 7.93
C ASP A 199 -5.80 18.08 6.50
N ASN A 200 -6.61 17.02 6.32
CA ASN A 200 -7.19 16.60 5.06
C ASN A 200 -8.67 16.26 5.25
N THR A 201 -9.37 16.05 4.14
CA THR A 201 -10.82 15.79 4.13
C THR A 201 -11.24 14.60 5.00
N GLN A 202 -10.39 13.59 5.15
CA GLN A 202 -10.70 12.38 5.93
C GLN A 202 -10.23 12.44 7.39
N LYS A 203 -9.45 13.48 7.76
CA LYS A 203 -8.83 13.60 9.09
C LYS A 203 -7.94 12.40 9.45
N GLU A 204 -7.22 11.89 8.45
CA GLU A 204 -6.34 10.74 8.55
C GLU A 204 -4.88 11.11 8.32
N TYR A 205 -3.96 10.38 8.94
CA TYR A 205 -2.52 10.48 8.67
C TYR A 205 -2.20 9.69 7.39
N TYR A 206 -2.13 10.39 6.26
CA TYR A 206 -1.85 9.75 4.97
C TYR A 206 -0.37 9.38 4.83
N LEU A 207 -0.09 8.11 4.52
CA LEU A 207 1.28 7.70 4.19
C LEU A 207 1.80 8.39 2.92
N THR A 208 0.90 8.75 2.02
CA THR A 208 1.21 9.47 0.78
C THR A 208 1.79 10.86 0.99
N ASP A 209 1.53 11.49 2.15
CA ASP A 209 2.14 12.78 2.51
C ASP A 209 3.66 12.68 2.76
N MET A 210 4.21 11.47 2.96
CA MET A 210 5.66 11.27 3.03
C MET A 210 6.36 11.70 1.74
N VAL A 211 5.69 11.63 0.58
CA VAL A 211 6.22 12.15 -0.70
C VAL A 211 6.41 13.66 -0.63
N LYS A 212 5.42 14.39 -0.12
CA LYS A 212 5.51 15.85 0.07
C LYS A 212 6.62 16.23 1.06
N ILE A 213 6.82 15.44 2.11
CA ILE A 213 7.91 15.67 3.06
C ILE A 213 9.26 15.49 2.37
N ALA A 214 9.47 14.41 1.60
CA ALA A 214 10.70 14.20 0.86
C ALA A 214 10.99 15.35 -0.12
N PHE A 215 9.97 15.78 -0.87
CA PHE A 215 10.09 16.92 -1.79
C PHE A 215 10.47 18.22 -1.05
N SER A 216 9.83 18.50 0.09
CA SER A 216 10.14 19.70 0.89
C SER A 216 11.56 19.71 1.48
N GLU A 217 12.16 18.52 1.68
CA GLU A 217 13.56 18.35 2.07
C GLU A 217 14.54 18.44 0.88
N GLY A 218 14.06 18.72 -0.34
CA GLY A 218 14.86 18.74 -1.58
C GLY A 218 15.33 17.35 -2.02
N ARG A 219 14.65 16.29 -1.59
CA ARG A 219 15.00 14.90 -1.90
C ARG A 219 14.17 14.38 -3.07
N LYS A 220 14.81 13.57 -3.91
CA LYS A 220 14.13 12.92 -5.04
C LYS A 220 13.35 11.70 -4.57
N VAL A 221 12.15 11.54 -5.15
CA VAL A 221 11.32 10.37 -4.99
C VAL A 221 11.49 9.45 -6.19
N GLY A 222 12.01 8.25 -5.95
CA GLY A 222 12.15 7.25 -7.01
C GLY A 222 10.80 6.71 -7.48
N THR A 223 10.73 6.28 -8.75
CA THR A 223 9.51 5.65 -9.30
C THR A 223 9.84 4.38 -10.07
N VAL A 224 9.02 3.34 -9.91
CA VAL A 224 9.07 2.10 -10.70
C VAL A 224 7.66 1.75 -11.12
N ASN A 225 7.34 1.94 -12.38
CA ASN A 225 6.00 1.69 -12.90
C ASN A 225 5.67 0.19 -12.89
N ILE A 226 4.40 -0.12 -12.60
CA ILE A 226 3.81 -1.45 -12.73
C ILE A 226 2.61 -1.41 -13.67
N GLU A 227 2.27 -2.60 -14.19
CA GLU A 227 1.09 -2.75 -15.03
C GLU A 227 -0.20 -2.43 -14.27
N PRO A 228 -1.21 -1.85 -14.93
CA PRO A 228 -2.47 -1.51 -14.27
C PRO A 228 -3.14 -2.71 -13.57
N GLN A 229 -3.06 -3.90 -14.15
CA GLN A 229 -3.60 -5.09 -13.52
C GLN A 229 -2.89 -5.43 -12.19
N GLU A 230 -1.56 -5.30 -12.11
CA GLU A 230 -0.81 -5.51 -10.86
C GLU A 230 -1.17 -4.49 -9.78
N ALA A 231 -1.46 -3.25 -10.23
CA ALA A 231 -1.83 -2.17 -9.34
C ALA A 231 -3.24 -2.33 -8.74
N MET A 232 -4.10 -3.17 -9.32
CA MET A 232 -5.52 -3.23 -8.97
C MET A 232 -5.74 -3.64 -7.52
N GLY A 233 -6.30 -2.72 -6.74
CA GLY A 233 -6.86 -2.96 -5.41
C GLY A 233 -8.37 -3.16 -5.48
N ILE A 234 -8.92 -3.97 -4.56
CA ILE A 234 -10.33 -4.34 -4.53
C ILE A 234 -10.99 -3.76 -3.28
N ASN A 235 -11.88 -2.77 -3.46
CA ASN A 235 -12.51 -2.02 -2.37
C ASN A 235 -14.05 -2.10 -2.36
N SER A 236 -14.64 -2.68 -3.41
CA SER A 236 -16.10 -2.79 -3.57
C SER A 236 -16.48 -4.10 -4.27
N GLN A 237 -17.75 -4.47 -4.22
CA GLN A 237 -18.28 -5.64 -4.94
C GLN A 237 -18.13 -5.50 -6.45
N GLU A 238 -18.26 -4.28 -7.00
CA GLU A 238 -18.07 -4.02 -8.42
C GLU A 238 -16.62 -4.30 -8.84
N GLU A 239 -15.64 -3.77 -8.06
CA GLU A 239 -14.23 -4.04 -8.28
C GLU A 239 -13.88 -5.52 -8.15
N LEU A 240 -14.55 -6.25 -7.23
CA LEU A 240 -14.37 -7.70 -7.08
C LEU A 240 -14.83 -8.45 -8.33
N MET A 241 -16.02 -8.15 -8.86
CA MET A 241 -16.52 -8.78 -10.10
C MET A 241 -15.58 -8.55 -11.29
N ILE A 242 -15.01 -7.34 -11.39
CA ILE A 242 -14.03 -7.03 -12.44
C ILE A 242 -12.75 -7.83 -12.21
N ALA A 243 -12.25 -7.89 -10.98
CA ALA A 243 -11.08 -8.67 -10.63
C ALA A 243 -11.25 -10.17 -10.96
N GLU A 244 -12.42 -10.75 -10.68
CA GLU A 244 -12.76 -12.11 -11.04
C GLU A 244 -12.70 -12.34 -12.56
N SER A 245 -13.17 -11.38 -13.36
CA SER A 245 -13.10 -11.47 -14.81
C SER A 245 -11.68 -11.43 -15.39
N LEU A 246 -10.73 -10.82 -14.66
CA LEU A 246 -9.33 -10.70 -15.07
C LEU A 246 -8.47 -11.93 -14.71
N LEU A 247 -8.97 -12.84 -13.87
CA LEU A 247 -8.29 -14.08 -13.47
C LEU A 247 -8.65 -15.28 -14.36
N ASN A 248 -9.56 -15.11 -15.32
CA ASN A 248 -10.00 -16.16 -16.25
C ASN A 248 -9.05 -16.33 -17.43
#